data_cac8075785a45a4983590418155b9bb0
#
_entry.id   cac8075785a45a4983590418155b9bb0
#
_cell.length_a   1.000
_cell.length_b   1.000
_cell.length_c   1.000
_cell.angle_alpha   90.00
_cell.angle_beta   90.00
_cell.angle_gamma   90.00
#
_symmetry.space_group_name_H-M   'P 1'
#
loop_
_entity.id
_entity.type
_entity.pdbx_description
1 polymer ?
#
loop_
_entity_poly.entity_id
_entity_poly.type
_entity_poly.pdbx_seq_one_letter_code
_entity_poly.pdbx_strand_id
1 'polypeptide(L)'
;VILAQVLGTVVSTRKDAALVSLKLLLTREVDAKFEPAGAYVVAADAVGAGEGELVLLAQGSSARMTEVSREKPVDAVICGIVDAVEIGGKDVFLKHQTAPTSRRSG
;
A
#
# COMPACT_ATOMS: atom_id res chain seq x y z
N VAL A 1 1.74 4.45 -10.79
CA VAL A 1 1.71 4.55 -9.31
C VAL A 1 0.33 5.04 -8.90
N ILE A 2 -0.27 4.36 -7.95
CA ILE A 2 -1.59 4.69 -7.44
C ILE A 2 -1.53 4.76 -5.91
N LEU A 3 -2.55 5.38 -5.32
CA LEU A 3 -2.74 5.39 -3.87
C LEU A 3 -3.60 4.20 -3.47
N ALA A 4 -3.21 3.53 -2.41
CA ALA A 4 -3.98 2.41 -1.88
C ALA A 4 -3.83 2.34 -0.37
N GLN A 5 -4.76 1.63 0.28
CA GLN A 5 -4.70 1.39 1.71
C GLN A 5 -4.37 -0.07 1.96
N VAL A 6 -3.49 -0.32 2.92
CA VAL A 6 -3.16 -1.68 3.34
C VAL A 6 -4.29 -2.18 4.24
N LEU A 7 -4.88 -3.30 3.86
CA LEU A 7 -5.98 -3.92 4.61
C LEU A 7 -5.50 -5.03 5.53
N GLY A 8 -4.43 -5.72 5.15
CA GLY A 8 -3.93 -6.83 5.94
C GLY A 8 -2.83 -7.58 5.23
N THR A 9 -2.47 -8.72 5.78
CA THR A 9 -1.39 -9.56 5.27
C THR A 9 -1.98 -10.75 4.52
N VAL A 10 -1.37 -11.09 3.39
CA VAL A 10 -1.76 -12.27 2.63
C VAL A 10 -0.86 -13.43 3.08
N VAL A 11 -1.49 -14.50 3.57
CA VAL A 11 -0.78 -15.69 4.01
C VAL A 11 -1.14 -16.82 3.04
N SER A 12 -0.11 -17.46 2.47
CA SER A 12 -0.30 -18.59 1.57
C SER A 12 0.58 -19.73 2.00
N THR A 13 -0.01 -20.90 2.20
CA THR A 13 0.75 -22.09 2.61
C THR A 13 1.42 -22.76 1.42
N ARG A 14 0.94 -22.47 0.22
CA ARG A 14 1.55 -22.98 -1.01
C ARG A 14 1.72 -21.82 -1.99
N LYS A 15 2.94 -21.58 -2.38
CA LYS A 15 3.25 -20.54 -3.34
C LYS A 15 4.56 -20.86 -4.04
N ASP A 16 4.75 -20.24 -5.19
CA ASP A 16 5.97 -20.37 -5.96
C ASP A 16 7.19 -20.03 -5.10
N ALA A 17 8.28 -20.77 -5.28
CA ALA A 17 9.50 -20.55 -4.50
C ALA A 17 10.02 -19.12 -4.66
N ALA A 18 9.79 -18.49 -5.80
CA ALA A 18 10.23 -17.11 -6.03
C ALA A 18 9.47 -16.09 -5.16
N LEU A 19 8.34 -16.48 -4.59
CA LEU A 19 7.54 -15.61 -3.72
C LEU A 19 7.79 -15.85 -2.23
N VAL A 20 8.53 -16.90 -1.87
CA VAL A 20 8.66 -17.32 -0.46
C VAL A 20 9.23 -16.23 0.43
N SER A 21 10.18 -15.46 -0.08
CA SER A 21 10.84 -14.42 0.71
C SER A 21 10.09 -13.09 0.72
N LEU A 22 8.98 -12.98 -0.01
CA LEU A 22 8.24 -11.73 -0.11
C LEU A 22 7.16 -11.63 0.94
N LYS A 23 7.04 -10.47 1.55
CA LYS A 23 5.89 -10.15 2.39
C LYS A 23 4.81 -9.61 1.46
N LEU A 24 3.67 -10.27 1.45
CA LEU A 24 2.55 -9.91 0.59
C LEU A 24 1.44 -9.27 1.42
N LEU A 25 0.95 -8.13 0.97
CA LEU A 25 -0.10 -7.39 1.65
C LEU A 25 -1.31 -7.26 0.75
N LEU A 26 -2.49 -7.35 1.35
CA LEU A 26 -3.72 -7.07 0.65
C LEU A 26 -3.97 -5.57 0.74
N THR A 27 -4.15 -4.96 -0.42
CA THR A 27 -4.41 -3.53 -0.51
C THR A 27 -5.67 -3.26 -1.31
N ARG A 28 -6.18 -2.06 -1.20
CA ARG A 28 -7.26 -1.61 -2.06
C ARG A 28 -7.02 -0.17 -2.47
N GLU A 29 -7.20 0.11 -3.74
CA GLU A 29 -7.07 1.46 -4.27
C GLU A 29 -8.06 2.40 -3.59
N VAL A 30 -7.64 3.65 -3.36
CA VAL A 30 -8.49 4.68 -2.79
C VAL A 30 -8.61 5.85 -3.76
N ASP A 31 -9.71 6.60 -3.64
CA ASP A 31 -9.94 7.77 -4.47
C ASP A 31 -9.31 9.02 -3.83
N ALA A 32 -9.60 10.19 -4.39
CA ALA A 32 -9.04 11.45 -3.91
C ALA A 32 -9.55 11.85 -2.53
N LYS A 33 -10.59 11.17 -2.03
CA LYS A 33 -11.11 11.37 -0.68
C LYS A 33 -10.62 10.29 0.28
N PHE A 34 -9.70 9.44 -0.18
CA PHE A 34 -9.10 8.34 0.59
C PHE A 34 -10.11 7.27 0.98
N GLU A 35 -11.19 7.17 0.23
CA GLU A 35 -12.18 6.13 0.42
C GLU A 35 -11.94 4.98 -0.55
N PRO A 36 -12.32 3.75 -0.16
CA PRO A 36 -12.13 2.60 -1.04
C PRO A 36 -12.78 2.82 -2.39
N ALA A 37 -11.99 2.62 -3.45
CA ALA A 37 -12.48 2.75 -4.81
C ALA A 37 -11.55 1.91 -5.70
N GLY A 38 -12.12 1.05 -6.51
CA GLY A 38 -11.34 0.24 -7.42
C GLY A 38 -11.03 -1.15 -6.86
N ALA A 39 -10.01 -1.77 -7.42
CA ALA A 39 -9.73 -3.17 -7.20
C ALA A 39 -8.94 -3.43 -5.91
N TYR A 40 -9.13 -4.64 -5.37
CA TYR A 40 -8.21 -5.19 -4.38
C TYR A 40 -6.94 -5.64 -5.10
N VAL A 41 -5.80 -5.38 -4.49
CA VAL A 41 -4.51 -5.72 -5.09
C VAL A 41 -3.63 -6.38 -4.04
N VAL A 42 -3.05 -7.52 -4.41
CA VAL A 42 -2.02 -8.15 -3.57
C VAL A 42 -0.67 -7.60 -4.04
N ALA A 43 0.05 -7.00 -3.12
CA ALA A 43 1.30 -6.34 -3.47
C ALA A 43 2.44 -6.81 -2.56
N ALA A 44 3.64 -6.86 -3.12
CA ALA A 44 4.84 -7.14 -2.35
C ALA A 44 5.24 -5.86 -1.60
N ASP A 45 5.66 -6.01 -0.35
CA ASP A 45 6.06 -4.88 0.48
C ASP A 45 7.57 -4.64 0.39
N ALA A 46 7.95 -3.46 -0.06
CA ALA A 46 9.36 -3.06 -0.18
C ALA A 46 9.78 -2.03 0.88
N VAL A 47 8.85 -1.58 1.73
CA VAL A 47 9.12 -0.43 2.62
C VAL A 47 8.71 -0.65 4.07
N GLY A 48 8.18 -1.82 4.40
CA GLY A 48 7.73 -2.09 5.76
C GLY A 48 6.40 -1.48 6.11
N ALA A 49 5.46 -1.49 5.18
CA ALA A 49 4.13 -0.94 5.41
C ALA A 49 3.33 -1.82 6.37
N GLY A 50 2.44 -1.21 7.10
CA GLY A 50 1.56 -1.88 8.04
C GLY A 50 0.08 -1.70 7.72
N GLU A 51 -0.74 -2.48 8.39
CA GLU A 51 -2.18 -2.43 8.23
C GLU A 51 -2.71 -1.03 8.51
N GLY A 52 -3.61 -0.56 7.67
CA GLY A 52 -4.22 0.76 7.81
C GLY A 52 -3.45 1.90 7.15
N GLU A 53 -2.21 1.67 6.76
CA GLU A 53 -1.41 2.73 6.16
C GLU A 53 -1.82 3.01 4.72
N LEU A 54 -1.70 4.28 4.34
CA LEU A 54 -1.87 4.72 2.96
C LEU A 54 -0.52 4.60 2.27
N VAL A 55 -0.50 3.97 1.11
CA VAL A 55 0.75 3.62 0.43
C VAL A 55 0.70 3.99 -1.05
N LEU A 56 1.89 4.03 -1.64
CA LEU A 56 2.05 4.16 -3.08
C LEU A 56 2.29 2.77 -3.66
N LEU A 57 1.47 2.38 -4.62
CA LEU A 57 1.61 1.13 -5.35
C LEU A 57 2.19 1.38 -6.73
N ALA A 58 3.24 0.67 -7.07
CA ALA A 58 3.72 0.56 -8.44
C ALA A 58 3.17 -0.72 -9.03
N GLN A 59 2.70 -0.67 -10.26
CA GLN A 59 2.09 -1.80 -10.94
C GLN A 59 2.71 -2.04 -12.30
N GLY A 60 2.48 -3.23 -12.85
CA GLY A 60 2.98 -3.60 -14.16
C GLY A 60 4.51 -3.61 -14.18
N SER A 61 5.11 -3.11 -15.22
CA SER A 61 6.56 -3.10 -15.36
C SER A 61 7.25 -2.23 -14.30
N SER A 62 6.58 -1.18 -13.80
CA SER A 62 7.17 -0.31 -12.79
C SER A 62 7.32 -1.02 -11.44
N ALA A 63 6.56 -2.09 -11.19
CA ALA A 63 6.69 -2.86 -9.96
C ALA A 63 8.05 -3.56 -9.84
N ARG A 64 8.81 -3.66 -10.92
CA ARG A 64 10.12 -4.32 -10.93
C ARG A 64 11.28 -3.37 -10.68
N MET A 65 10.98 -2.15 -10.32
CA MET A 65 12.01 -1.13 -10.10
C MET A 65 12.57 -1.16 -8.68
N THR A 66 12.07 -2.02 -7.80
CA THR A 66 12.59 -2.12 -6.42
C THR A 66 13.52 -3.31 -6.27
N GLU A 67 14.39 -3.25 -5.26
CA GLU A 67 15.27 -4.37 -4.91
C GLU A 67 14.46 -5.62 -4.55
N VAL A 68 13.36 -5.40 -3.82
CA VAL A 68 12.52 -6.50 -3.33
C VAL A 68 11.87 -7.24 -4.49
N SER A 69 11.42 -6.53 -5.51
CA SER A 69 10.62 -7.10 -6.59
C SER A 69 11.41 -7.44 -7.84
N ARG A 70 12.68 -7.03 -7.91
CA ARG A 70 13.50 -7.29 -9.09
C ARG A 70 13.56 -8.78 -9.38
N GLU A 71 13.28 -9.16 -10.60
CA GLU A 71 13.29 -10.55 -11.07
C GLU A 71 12.32 -11.47 -10.32
N LYS A 72 11.35 -10.90 -9.59
CA LYS A 72 10.31 -11.68 -8.92
C LYS A 72 9.02 -11.63 -9.74
N PRO A 73 8.18 -12.67 -9.65
CA PRO A 73 6.93 -12.71 -10.41
C PRO A 73 5.83 -11.92 -9.72
N VAL A 74 6.06 -10.62 -9.50
CA VAL A 74 5.06 -9.75 -8.90
C VAL A 74 4.75 -8.62 -9.86
N ASP A 75 3.49 -8.21 -9.91
CA ASP A 75 3.03 -7.13 -10.77
C ASP A 75 2.54 -5.92 -9.98
N ALA A 76 2.69 -5.96 -8.67
CA ALA A 76 2.38 -4.81 -7.81
C ALA A 76 3.33 -4.82 -6.61
N VAL A 77 3.86 -3.65 -6.28
CA VAL A 77 4.76 -3.50 -5.14
C VAL A 77 4.44 -2.20 -4.41
N ILE A 78 4.51 -2.25 -3.07
CA ILE A 78 4.40 -1.05 -2.24
C ILE A 78 5.77 -0.40 -2.22
N CYS A 79 5.88 0.78 -2.82
CA CYS A 79 7.15 1.48 -2.96
C CYS A 79 7.25 2.74 -2.09
N GLY A 80 6.20 3.10 -1.37
CA GLY A 80 6.25 4.25 -0.47
C GLY A 80 5.10 4.23 0.53
N ILE A 81 5.34 4.82 1.68
CA ILE A 81 4.31 5.06 2.69
C ILE A 81 4.00 6.55 2.66
N VAL A 82 2.71 6.87 2.58
CA VAL A 82 2.28 8.26 2.45
C VAL A 82 2.07 8.86 3.83
N ASP A 83 2.77 9.94 4.11
CA ASP A 83 2.66 10.65 5.38
C ASP A 83 1.68 11.81 5.30
N ALA A 84 1.57 12.42 4.14
CA ALA A 84 0.67 13.56 3.93
C ALA A 84 0.31 13.69 2.47
N VAL A 85 -0.89 14.20 2.21
CA VAL A 85 -1.32 14.60 0.86
C VAL A 85 -1.86 16.01 0.97
N GLU A 86 -1.40 16.86 0.06
CA GLU A 86 -1.80 18.26 0.04
C GLU A 86 -2.50 18.56 -1.27
N ILE A 87 -3.61 19.27 -1.18
CA ILE A 87 -4.36 19.72 -2.34
C ILE A 87 -4.67 21.21 -2.15
N GLY A 88 -4.25 22.02 -3.12
CA GLY A 88 -4.52 23.46 -3.08
C GLY A 88 -3.96 24.16 -1.87
N GLY A 89 -2.81 23.70 -1.37
CA GLY A 89 -2.15 24.30 -0.22
C GLY A 89 -2.68 23.83 1.13
N LYS A 90 -3.57 22.84 1.13
CA LYS A 90 -4.15 22.29 2.36
C LYS A 90 -3.84 20.82 2.48
N ASP A 91 -3.49 20.39 3.67
CA ASP A 91 -3.31 18.98 3.97
C ASP A 91 -4.67 18.31 4.06
N VAL A 92 -4.92 17.35 3.17
CA VAL A 92 -6.17 16.59 3.15
C VAL A 92 -5.99 15.21 3.73
N PHE A 93 -4.77 14.78 3.99
CA PHE A 93 -4.43 13.55 4.67
C PHE A 93 -3.16 13.79 5.47
N LEU A 94 -3.17 13.39 6.75
CA LEU A 94 -2.00 13.42 7.62
C LEU A 94 -1.93 12.11 8.36
N LYS A 95 -0.85 11.36 8.15
CA LYS A 95 -0.68 10.03 8.75
C LYS A 95 -0.70 10.05 10.27
N HIS A 96 -0.11 11.07 10.87
CA HIS A 96 0.02 11.16 12.32
C HIS A 96 -1.03 12.06 12.96
N GLN A 97 -2.06 12.41 12.22
CA GLN A 97 -3.17 13.17 12.75
C GLN A 97 -4.03 12.23 13.61
N THR A 98 -4.09 12.50 14.92
CA THR A 98 -4.97 11.73 15.79
C THR A 98 -6.36 12.32 15.69
N ALA A 99 -7.27 11.50 15.50
CA ALA A 99 -8.66 11.89 15.48
C ALA A 99 -9.13 12.14 16.89
N PRO A 100 -9.02 12.35 17.23
CA PRO A 100 -9.65 12.22 18.19
C PRO A 100 -10.58 11.71 18.47
N THR A 101 -9.92 11.91 18.04
CA THR A 101 -10.29 11.37 18.19
C THR A 101 -10.88 10.80 18.19
N SER A 102 -10.96 11.25 18.11
CA SER A 102 -11.16 10.64 17.81
C SER A 102 -11.60 9.93 17.57
N ARG A 103 -11.63 10.25 17.34
CA ARG A 103 -11.64 9.68 16.81
C ARG A 103 -11.94 8.87 16.84
N ARG A 104 -12.16 9.26 17.02
CA ARG A 104 -12.09 8.69 16.87
C ARG A 104 -12.42 8.10 17.12
N SER A 105 -12.69 8.56 17.34
CA SER A 105 -12.60 8.16 17.49
C SER A 105 -12.70 7.74 17.51
N GLY A 106 -12.88 8.15 17.56
CA GLY A 106 -12.60 7.96 17.44
C GLY A 106 -12.53 7.76 17.35
#